data_c83e561662c3b91fc708dbdf44feec49
#
_entry.id   c83e561662c3b91fc708dbdf44feec49
#
_cell.length_a   1.000
_cell.length_b   1.000
_cell.length_c   1.000
_cell.angle_alpha   90.00
_cell.angle_beta   90.00
_cell.angle_gamma   90.00
#
_symmetry.space_group_name_H-M   'P 1'
#
loop_
_entity.id
_entity.type
_entity.pdbx_description
1 polymer ?
#
loop_
_entity_poly.entity_id
_entity_poly.type
_entity_poly.pdbx_seq_one_letter_code
_entity_poly.pdbx_strand_id
1 'polypeptide(L)'
;MAHLVFNVFGVIWVLCLFTPFTEAVSWFVENVMGTKDPAVAVSFKLSAFHTCFNICNVLILIWFVKFIERTVCAIIPMKEQDEEYRLRFISGGMLSTAELSILQASKEIHLFAERTRRMFGMVQDLLHTEKDDDFNKVFSRVEKYENISDSMELEIANYLNQVSEGRLSSESKLQIRAMLREVTEIESIGDSCYNLARTINRKRQTNQDFTEKQYEHIHFMMKLTDDALEQMIVVVEHPEHAGADVNKSFNLENEINNYRNQLKNQN
;
A
#
# COMPACT_ATOMS: atom_id res chain seq x y z
N MET A 1 -6.13 -8.26 -16.20
CA MET A 1 -5.21 -9.31 -16.67
C MET A 1 -5.53 -10.70 -16.10
N ALA A 2 -5.60 -10.91 -14.78
CA ALA A 2 -5.90 -12.21 -14.20
C ALA A 2 -7.19 -12.87 -14.78
N HIS A 3 -8.27 -12.09 -14.92
CA HIS A 3 -9.52 -12.57 -15.52
C HIS A 3 -9.39 -13.00 -16.99
N LEU A 4 -8.52 -12.36 -17.76
CA LEU A 4 -8.21 -12.77 -19.13
C LEU A 4 -7.50 -14.13 -19.14
N VAL A 5 -6.47 -14.30 -18.30
CA VAL A 5 -5.72 -15.56 -18.17
C VAL A 5 -6.65 -16.69 -17.74
N PHE A 6 -7.53 -16.42 -16.78
CA PHE A 6 -8.54 -17.36 -16.32
C PHE A 6 -9.44 -17.85 -17.47
N ASN A 7 -9.96 -16.94 -18.28
CA ASN A 7 -10.86 -17.28 -19.38
C ASN A 7 -10.13 -17.98 -20.52
N VAL A 8 -8.94 -17.52 -20.91
CA VAL A 8 -8.13 -18.15 -21.97
C VAL A 8 -7.75 -19.58 -21.59
N PHE A 9 -7.29 -19.79 -20.36
CA PHE A 9 -6.98 -21.13 -19.87
C PHE A 9 -8.22 -22.04 -19.89
N GLY A 10 -9.37 -21.52 -19.40
CA GLY A 10 -10.63 -22.24 -19.41
C GLY A 10 -11.04 -22.70 -20.81
N VAL A 11 -10.94 -21.82 -21.80
CA VAL A 11 -11.24 -22.15 -23.19
C VAL A 11 -10.30 -23.21 -23.76
N ILE A 12 -8.99 -23.10 -23.50
CA ILE A 12 -7.99 -24.05 -24.01
C ILE A 12 -8.26 -25.47 -23.50
N TRP A 13 -8.41 -25.67 -22.19
CA TRP A 13 -8.59 -27.01 -21.65
C TRP A 13 -9.94 -27.61 -22.06
N VAL A 14 -11.01 -26.78 -22.12
CA VAL A 14 -12.31 -27.30 -22.54
C VAL A 14 -12.34 -27.68 -24.03
N LEU A 15 -11.62 -26.94 -24.88
CA LEU A 15 -11.48 -27.33 -26.29
C LEU A 15 -10.74 -28.67 -26.46
N CYS A 16 -9.71 -28.93 -25.65
CA CYS A 16 -8.98 -30.18 -25.66
C CYS A 16 -9.85 -31.38 -25.19
N LEU A 17 -10.75 -31.16 -24.26
CA LEU A 17 -11.60 -32.18 -23.65
C LEU A 17 -13.09 -32.03 -24.03
N PHE A 18 -13.40 -31.34 -25.12
CA PHE A 18 -14.77 -30.97 -25.48
C PHE A 18 -15.72 -32.19 -25.58
N THR A 19 -15.31 -33.20 -26.32
CA THR A 19 -16.16 -34.40 -26.51
C THR A 19 -16.41 -35.14 -25.19
N PRO A 20 -15.40 -35.59 -24.44
CA PRO A 20 -15.66 -36.29 -23.19
C PRO A 20 -16.37 -35.44 -22.14
N PHE A 21 -16.14 -34.11 -22.13
CA PHE A 21 -16.82 -33.23 -21.21
C PHE A 21 -18.30 -33.06 -21.53
N THR A 22 -18.65 -32.89 -22.81
CA THR A 22 -20.04 -32.78 -23.25
C THR A 22 -20.81 -34.10 -23.08
N GLU A 23 -20.17 -35.24 -23.28
CA GLU A 23 -20.73 -36.58 -23.02
C GLU A 23 -21.05 -36.75 -21.52
N ALA A 24 -20.10 -36.39 -20.65
CA ALA A 24 -20.29 -36.46 -19.18
C ALA A 24 -21.45 -35.57 -18.71
N VAL A 25 -21.53 -34.33 -19.21
CA VAL A 25 -22.64 -33.43 -18.91
C VAL A 25 -23.97 -33.94 -19.42
N SER A 26 -24.00 -34.52 -20.65
CA SER A 26 -25.20 -35.10 -21.20
C SER A 26 -25.68 -36.30 -20.40
N TRP A 27 -24.76 -37.18 -20.01
CA TRP A 27 -25.06 -38.31 -19.13
C TRP A 27 -25.64 -37.86 -17.78
N PHE A 28 -25.05 -36.82 -17.18
CA PHE A 28 -25.53 -36.28 -15.93
C PHE A 28 -26.95 -35.73 -16.02
N VAL A 29 -27.25 -34.95 -17.07
CA VAL A 29 -28.60 -34.36 -17.28
C VAL A 29 -29.65 -35.45 -17.54
N GLU A 30 -29.30 -36.49 -18.33
CA GLU A 30 -30.23 -37.55 -18.69
C GLU A 30 -30.48 -38.55 -17.54
N ASN A 31 -29.43 -38.93 -16.80
CA ASN A 31 -29.54 -39.98 -15.81
C ASN A 31 -29.77 -39.47 -14.38
N VAL A 32 -29.23 -38.30 -14.02
CA VAL A 32 -29.34 -37.75 -12.66
C VAL A 32 -30.53 -36.77 -12.58
N MET A 33 -30.68 -35.88 -13.56
CA MET A 33 -31.77 -34.91 -13.59
C MET A 33 -33.06 -35.51 -14.22
N GLY A 34 -33.00 -36.65 -14.90
CA GLY A 34 -34.16 -37.38 -15.42
C GLY A 34 -34.87 -36.72 -16.59
N THR A 35 -34.25 -35.74 -17.27
CA THR A 35 -34.83 -34.96 -18.33
C THR A 35 -34.81 -35.72 -19.65
N LYS A 36 -35.95 -36.32 -20.05
CA LYS A 36 -36.08 -37.14 -21.27
C LYS A 36 -36.68 -36.39 -22.47
N ASP A 37 -37.25 -35.20 -22.27
CA ASP A 37 -37.79 -34.37 -23.36
C ASP A 37 -36.65 -33.70 -24.12
N PRO A 38 -36.46 -33.94 -25.44
CA PRO A 38 -35.38 -33.39 -26.22
C PRO A 38 -35.27 -31.88 -26.22
N ALA A 39 -36.41 -31.16 -26.26
CA ALA A 39 -36.49 -29.70 -26.31
C ALA A 39 -36.03 -29.08 -24.98
N VAL A 40 -36.44 -29.68 -23.87
CA VAL A 40 -36.07 -29.26 -22.52
C VAL A 40 -34.64 -29.69 -22.18
N ALA A 41 -34.24 -30.90 -22.61
CA ALA A 41 -32.92 -31.44 -22.36
C ALA A 41 -31.77 -30.57 -22.92
N VAL A 42 -31.95 -29.93 -24.08
CA VAL A 42 -30.94 -29.06 -24.69
C VAL A 42 -30.64 -27.85 -23.78
N SER A 43 -31.69 -27.18 -23.27
CA SER A 43 -31.52 -26.02 -22.38
C SER A 43 -30.86 -26.42 -21.07
N PHE A 44 -31.22 -27.56 -20.48
CA PHE A 44 -30.58 -28.08 -19.27
C PHE A 44 -29.12 -28.50 -19.51
N LYS A 45 -28.82 -29.14 -20.65
CA LYS A 45 -27.44 -29.51 -21.03
C LYS A 45 -26.55 -28.28 -21.18
N LEU A 46 -27.06 -27.21 -21.81
CA LEU A 46 -26.31 -25.97 -21.97
C LEU A 46 -26.05 -25.29 -20.63
N SER A 47 -27.06 -25.21 -19.77
CA SER A 47 -26.92 -24.64 -18.43
C SER A 47 -25.98 -25.48 -17.55
N ALA A 48 -26.12 -26.81 -17.57
CA ALA A 48 -25.26 -27.72 -16.83
C ALA A 48 -23.80 -27.65 -17.34
N PHE A 49 -23.59 -27.60 -18.66
CA PHE A 49 -22.28 -27.39 -19.26
C PHE A 49 -21.61 -26.13 -18.74
N HIS A 50 -22.34 -25.01 -18.78
CA HIS A 50 -21.78 -23.73 -18.29
C HIS A 50 -21.43 -23.80 -16.80
N THR A 51 -22.31 -24.36 -15.98
CA THR A 51 -22.07 -24.49 -14.54
C THR A 51 -20.89 -25.42 -14.23
N CYS A 52 -20.88 -26.62 -14.82
CA CYS A 52 -19.79 -27.59 -14.64
C CYS A 52 -18.45 -27.03 -15.14
N PHE A 53 -18.45 -26.35 -16.29
CA PHE A 53 -17.26 -25.69 -16.82
C PHE A 53 -16.67 -24.69 -15.85
N ASN A 54 -17.49 -23.79 -15.30
CA ASN A 54 -17.01 -22.79 -14.35
C ASN A 54 -16.51 -23.43 -13.04
N ILE A 55 -17.21 -24.43 -12.51
CA ILE A 55 -16.78 -25.15 -11.30
C ILE A 55 -15.43 -25.84 -11.54
N CYS A 56 -15.30 -26.59 -12.63
CA CYS A 56 -14.05 -27.26 -12.97
C CYS A 56 -12.90 -26.27 -13.19
N ASN A 57 -13.18 -25.16 -13.88
CA ASN A 57 -12.19 -24.11 -14.12
C ASN A 57 -11.69 -23.49 -12.82
N VAL A 58 -12.60 -23.19 -11.89
CA VAL A 58 -12.23 -22.67 -10.55
C VAL A 58 -11.41 -23.71 -9.78
N LEU A 59 -11.86 -24.96 -9.73
CA LEU A 59 -11.15 -26.03 -9.01
C LEU A 59 -9.74 -26.30 -9.55
N ILE A 60 -9.55 -26.25 -10.86
CA ILE A 60 -8.24 -26.42 -11.48
C ILE A 60 -7.36 -25.19 -11.16
N LEU A 61 -7.87 -23.99 -11.36
CA LEU A 61 -7.06 -22.77 -11.26
C LEU A 61 -6.73 -22.35 -9.83
N ILE A 62 -7.48 -22.82 -8.82
CA ILE A 62 -7.17 -22.52 -7.41
C ILE A 62 -5.77 -23.02 -7.01
N TRP A 63 -5.32 -24.13 -7.61
CA TRP A 63 -3.98 -24.68 -7.38
C TRP A 63 -2.89 -23.88 -8.11
N PHE A 64 -3.26 -23.15 -9.16
CA PHE A 64 -2.34 -22.36 -9.99
C PHE A 64 -2.35 -20.86 -9.69
N VAL A 65 -3.09 -20.41 -8.65
CA VAL A 65 -3.18 -18.98 -8.30
C VAL A 65 -1.80 -18.34 -8.14
N LYS A 66 -0.89 -18.97 -7.40
CA LYS A 66 0.47 -18.44 -7.21
C LYS A 66 1.29 -18.41 -8.51
N PHE A 67 1.06 -19.34 -9.41
CA PHE A 67 1.70 -19.36 -10.72
C PHE A 67 1.16 -18.26 -11.62
N ILE A 68 -0.15 -18.06 -11.63
CA ILE A 68 -0.82 -17.00 -12.38
C ILE A 68 -0.36 -15.64 -11.87
N GLU A 69 -0.33 -15.43 -10.56
CA GLU A 69 0.18 -14.22 -9.90
C GLU A 69 1.62 -13.94 -10.36
N ARG A 70 2.52 -14.90 -10.25
CA ARG A 70 3.92 -14.76 -10.67
C ARG A 70 4.05 -14.43 -12.16
N THR A 71 3.23 -15.06 -13.01
CA THR A 71 3.23 -14.81 -14.45
C THR A 71 2.70 -13.41 -14.78
N VAL A 72 1.62 -12.99 -14.15
CA VAL A 72 1.05 -11.66 -14.33
C VAL A 72 2.02 -10.58 -13.85
N CYS A 73 2.65 -10.76 -12.69
CA CYS A 73 3.67 -9.85 -12.17
C CYS A 73 4.94 -9.79 -13.04
N ALA A 74 5.30 -10.88 -13.72
CA ALA A 74 6.43 -10.90 -14.65
C ALA A 74 6.13 -10.19 -15.98
N ILE A 75 4.89 -10.28 -16.47
CA ILE A 75 4.45 -9.65 -17.73
C ILE A 75 4.15 -8.16 -17.55
N ILE A 76 3.59 -7.82 -16.39
CA ILE A 76 3.33 -6.43 -16.00
C ILE A 76 4.28 -6.15 -14.84
N PRO A 77 5.46 -5.55 -15.10
CA PRO A 77 6.24 -5.01 -14.00
C PRO A 77 5.31 -4.08 -13.24
N MET A 78 5.15 -4.33 -11.94
CA MET A 78 4.40 -3.42 -11.07
C MET A 78 5.04 -2.05 -11.24
N LYS A 79 4.43 -1.19 -12.06
CA LYS A 79 4.58 0.24 -11.86
C LYS A 79 4.16 0.42 -10.41
N GLU A 80 5.06 0.98 -9.62
CA GLU A 80 4.82 1.21 -8.21
C GLU A 80 3.43 1.84 -8.05
N GLN A 81 2.44 1.04 -7.63
CA GLN A 81 1.06 1.48 -7.42
C GLN A 81 0.98 2.56 -6.32
N ASP A 82 2.10 2.76 -5.62
CA ASP A 82 2.26 3.77 -4.59
C ASP A 82 2.43 5.20 -5.15
N GLU A 83 2.62 5.35 -6.45
CA GLU A 83 2.70 6.65 -7.11
C GLU A 83 1.35 7.18 -7.60
N GLU A 84 0.27 6.41 -7.49
CA GLU A 84 -1.08 6.92 -7.71
C GLU A 84 -1.68 7.38 -6.39
N TYR A 85 -2.07 8.66 -6.35
CA TYR A 85 -2.89 9.19 -5.27
C TYR A 85 -4.23 8.45 -5.24
N ARG A 86 -4.42 7.60 -4.25
CA ARG A 86 -5.69 6.91 -4.01
C ARG A 86 -5.73 6.39 -2.58
N LEU A 87 -6.69 6.88 -1.79
CA LEU A 87 -7.01 6.27 -0.52
C LEU A 87 -7.53 4.85 -0.75
N ARG A 88 -7.04 3.89 0.03
CA ARG A 88 -7.35 2.46 -0.17
C ARG A 88 -8.50 1.98 0.71
N PHE A 89 -8.58 2.49 1.92
CA PHE A 89 -9.52 2.02 2.94
C PHE A 89 -10.69 2.97 3.14
N ILE A 90 -10.52 4.24 2.83
CA ILE A 90 -11.54 5.28 2.88
C ILE A 90 -12.13 5.42 1.49
N SER A 91 -13.29 4.78 1.23
CA SER A 91 -14.04 4.98 -0.02
C SER A 91 -15.17 5.97 0.23
N GLY A 92 -15.18 7.07 -0.53
CA GLY A 92 -16.22 8.08 -0.43
C GLY A 92 -17.58 7.51 -0.83
N GLY A 93 -18.48 7.29 0.12
CA GLY A 93 -19.84 6.97 -0.25
C GLY A 93 -20.79 6.49 0.83
N MET A 94 -20.40 5.80 1.85
CA MET A 94 -21.24 5.47 3.00
C MET A 94 -20.36 5.40 4.25
N LEU A 95 -20.61 6.31 5.19
CA LEU A 95 -20.11 6.17 6.55
C LEU A 95 -20.74 4.90 7.13
N SER A 96 -19.90 3.91 7.36
CA SER A 96 -20.22 2.68 8.10
C SER A 96 -20.46 3.03 9.58
N THR A 97 -20.55 2.05 10.46
CA THR A 97 -20.55 2.35 11.91
C THR A 97 -19.31 3.15 12.30
N ALA A 98 -19.41 3.95 13.34
CA ALA A 98 -18.31 4.83 13.79
C ALA A 98 -17.02 4.02 14.04
N GLU A 99 -17.13 2.86 14.66
CA GLU A 99 -16.01 1.98 14.97
C GLU A 99 -15.31 1.47 13.69
N LEU A 100 -16.10 1.10 12.68
CA LEU A 100 -15.54 0.64 11.40
C LEU A 100 -14.89 1.79 10.64
N SER A 101 -15.46 2.99 10.70
CA SER A 101 -14.89 4.19 10.10
C SER A 101 -13.54 4.58 10.72
N ILE A 102 -13.43 4.49 12.04
CA ILE A 102 -12.19 4.71 12.78
C ILE A 102 -11.14 3.65 12.39
N LEU A 103 -11.53 2.37 12.29
CA LEU A 103 -10.62 1.32 11.85
C LEU A 103 -10.12 1.52 10.41
N GLN A 104 -10.98 1.98 9.51
CA GLN A 104 -10.60 2.31 8.14
C GLN A 104 -9.61 3.47 8.09
N ALA A 105 -9.87 4.52 8.87
CA ALA A 105 -8.95 5.65 8.98
C ALA A 105 -7.59 5.24 9.58
N SER A 106 -7.58 4.38 10.62
CA SER A 106 -6.34 3.86 11.20
C SER A 106 -5.48 3.14 10.17
N LYS A 107 -6.08 2.29 9.33
CA LYS A 107 -5.35 1.61 8.25
C LYS A 107 -4.80 2.58 7.19
N GLU A 108 -5.52 3.64 6.91
CA GLU A 108 -5.06 4.66 5.96
C GLU A 108 -3.90 5.47 6.54
N ILE A 109 -3.94 5.81 7.84
CA ILE A 109 -2.86 6.50 8.55
C ILE A 109 -1.60 5.63 8.59
N HIS A 110 -1.74 4.33 8.85
CA HIS A 110 -0.62 3.39 8.78
C HIS A 110 0.03 3.39 7.38
N LEU A 111 -0.78 3.30 6.33
CA LEU A 111 -0.28 3.36 4.94
C LEU A 111 0.38 4.71 4.64
N PHE A 112 -0.11 5.81 5.20
CA PHE A 112 0.47 7.13 5.08
C PHE A 112 1.86 7.20 5.74
N ALA A 113 2.00 6.65 6.95
CA ALA A 113 3.28 6.55 7.65
C ALA A 113 4.32 5.73 6.85
N GLU A 114 3.91 4.58 6.28
CA GLU A 114 4.77 3.77 5.41
C GLU A 114 5.24 4.55 4.16
N ARG A 115 4.35 5.32 3.54
CA ARG A 115 4.69 6.16 2.37
C ARG A 115 5.70 7.25 2.73
N THR A 116 5.52 7.89 3.88
CA THR A 116 6.44 8.93 4.37
C THR A 116 7.83 8.35 4.65
N ARG A 117 7.93 7.17 5.27
CA ARG A 117 9.23 6.49 5.42
C ARG A 117 9.87 6.15 4.06
N ARG A 118 9.07 5.71 3.09
CA ARG A 118 9.56 5.44 1.72
C ARG A 118 10.07 6.71 1.05
N MET A 119 9.40 7.85 1.25
CA MET A 119 9.85 9.16 0.79
C MET A 119 11.22 9.52 1.41
N PHE A 120 11.41 9.25 2.70
CA PHE A 120 12.70 9.44 3.36
C PHE A 120 13.80 8.55 2.76
N GLY A 121 13.50 7.29 2.44
CA GLY A 121 14.43 6.40 1.71
C GLY A 121 14.87 6.99 0.36
N MET A 122 13.93 7.57 -0.41
CA MET A 122 14.30 8.26 -1.66
C MET A 122 15.20 9.47 -1.42
N VAL A 123 15.03 10.18 -0.30
CA VAL A 123 15.92 11.29 0.07
C VAL A 123 17.34 10.78 0.40
N GLN A 124 17.45 9.60 1.03
CA GLN A 124 18.75 8.95 1.24
C GLN A 124 19.41 8.58 -0.10
N ASP A 125 18.64 8.05 -1.05
CA ASP A 125 19.13 7.70 -2.39
C ASP A 125 19.67 8.93 -3.14
N LEU A 126 19.06 10.11 -2.97
CA LEU A 126 19.52 11.37 -3.59
C LEU A 126 20.95 11.74 -3.20
N LEU A 127 21.40 11.41 -1.98
CA LEU A 127 22.78 11.68 -1.53
C LEU A 127 23.82 10.86 -2.28
N HIS A 128 23.41 9.67 -2.77
CA HIS A 128 24.31 8.71 -3.42
C HIS A 128 24.19 8.69 -4.93
N THR A 129 23.21 9.41 -5.48
CA THR A 129 22.94 9.39 -6.93
C THR A 129 23.90 10.35 -7.63
N GLU A 130 24.88 9.80 -8.36
CA GLU A 130 25.88 10.60 -9.09
C GLU A 130 25.36 11.15 -10.42
N LYS A 131 24.55 10.35 -11.17
CA LYS A 131 24.08 10.71 -12.50
C LYS A 131 22.93 11.71 -12.43
N ASP A 132 23.00 12.79 -13.21
CA ASP A 132 21.98 13.85 -13.23
C ASP A 132 20.60 13.35 -13.64
N ASP A 133 20.52 12.48 -14.64
CA ASP A 133 19.24 11.94 -15.10
C ASP A 133 18.54 11.10 -14.02
N ASP A 134 19.29 10.29 -13.27
CA ASP A 134 18.76 9.45 -12.20
C ASP A 134 18.41 10.28 -10.98
N PHE A 135 19.25 11.28 -10.65
CA PHE A 135 18.96 12.26 -9.59
C PHE A 135 17.63 12.99 -9.86
N ASN A 136 17.46 13.54 -11.06
CA ASN A 136 16.26 14.27 -11.44
C ASN A 136 15.00 13.39 -11.38
N LYS A 137 15.11 12.10 -11.74
CA LYS A 137 14.01 11.14 -11.60
C LYS A 137 13.62 10.95 -10.13
N VAL A 138 14.59 10.68 -9.25
CA VAL A 138 14.32 10.47 -7.81
C VAL A 138 13.79 11.76 -7.19
N PHE A 139 14.36 12.93 -7.53
CA PHE A 139 13.90 14.21 -7.02
C PHE A 139 12.44 14.50 -7.42
N SER A 140 12.09 14.28 -8.70
CA SER A 140 10.70 14.43 -9.16
C SER A 140 9.73 13.44 -8.48
N ARG A 141 10.21 12.26 -8.11
CA ARG A 141 9.40 11.31 -7.32
C ARG A 141 9.17 11.82 -5.90
N VAL A 142 10.20 12.37 -5.24
CA VAL A 142 10.05 12.97 -3.91
C VAL A 142 9.03 14.12 -3.93
N GLU A 143 9.10 15.01 -4.92
CA GLU A 143 8.12 16.09 -5.12
C GLU A 143 6.70 15.56 -5.35
N LYS A 144 6.54 14.47 -6.09
CA LYS A 144 5.25 13.82 -6.28
C LYS A 144 4.71 13.21 -4.97
N TYR A 145 5.59 12.63 -4.14
CA TYR A 145 5.22 12.05 -2.84
C TYR A 145 4.77 13.13 -1.85
N GLU A 146 5.38 14.30 -1.88
CA GLU A 146 4.93 15.45 -1.07
C GLU A 146 3.51 15.87 -1.46
N ASN A 147 3.22 16.08 -2.74
CA ASN A 147 1.86 16.41 -3.20
C ASN A 147 0.83 15.31 -2.84
N ILE A 148 1.25 14.04 -2.81
CA ILE A 148 0.40 12.92 -2.35
C ILE A 148 0.19 13.00 -0.84
N SER A 149 1.23 13.36 -0.07
CA SER A 149 1.18 13.55 1.39
C SER A 149 0.14 14.60 1.78
N ASP A 150 0.21 15.78 1.18
CA ASP A 150 -0.73 16.89 1.40
C ASP A 150 -2.18 16.46 1.14
N SER A 151 -2.37 15.77 0.02
CA SER A 151 -3.69 15.29 -0.37
C SER A 151 -4.21 14.22 0.59
N MET A 152 -3.35 13.32 1.08
CA MET A 152 -3.73 12.30 2.07
C MET A 152 -4.09 12.92 3.41
N GLU A 153 -3.30 13.88 3.90
CA GLU A 153 -3.63 14.62 5.12
C GLU A 153 -5.03 15.20 5.03
N LEU A 154 -5.29 15.98 3.97
CA LEU A 154 -6.56 16.67 3.79
C LEU A 154 -7.75 15.69 3.72
N GLU A 155 -7.63 14.61 2.96
CA GLU A 155 -8.73 13.66 2.79
C GLU A 155 -8.98 12.81 4.03
N ILE A 156 -7.94 12.36 4.73
CA ILE A 156 -8.09 11.62 5.99
C ILE A 156 -8.69 12.53 7.05
N ALA A 157 -8.22 13.79 7.16
CA ALA A 157 -8.75 14.75 8.11
C ALA A 157 -10.23 15.08 7.84
N ASN A 158 -10.61 15.29 6.58
CA ASN A 158 -12.00 15.51 6.19
C ASN A 158 -12.89 14.31 6.53
N TYR A 159 -12.40 13.08 6.28
CA TYR A 159 -13.13 11.87 6.62
C TYR A 159 -13.34 11.74 8.14
N LEU A 160 -12.30 11.91 8.93
CA LEU A 160 -12.37 11.87 10.40
C LEU A 160 -13.30 12.95 10.97
N ASN A 161 -13.31 14.15 10.40
CA ASN A 161 -14.22 15.21 10.77
C ASN A 161 -15.67 14.81 10.48
N GLN A 162 -15.98 14.26 9.31
CA GLN A 162 -17.31 13.75 8.98
C GLN A 162 -17.76 12.63 9.94
N VAL A 163 -16.87 11.69 10.28
CA VAL A 163 -17.15 10.66 11.29
C VAL A 163 -17.46 11.29 12.63
N SER A 164 -16.78 12.39 13.01
CA SER A 164 -16.95 13.08 14.30
C SER A 164 -18.30 13.76 14.46
N GLU A 165 -19.01 14.07 13.37
CA GLU A 165 -20.37 14.65 13.41
C GLU A 165 -21.45 13.66 13.85
N GLY A 166 -21.13 12.35 13.83
CA GLY A 166 -22.03 11.28 14.25
C GLY A 166 -22.17 11.17 15.77
N ARG A 167 -23.05 10.25 16.20
CA ARG A 167 -23.18 9.91 17.63
C ARG A 167 -22.02 9.01 18.04
N LEU A 168 -21.02 9.58 18.71
CA LEU A 168 -19.81 8.91 19.14
C LEU A 168 -19.73 8.81 20.67
N SER A 169 -19.09 7.74 21.14
CA SER A 169 -18.65 7.62 22.53
C SER A 169 -17.55 8.68 22.83
N SER A 170 -17.34 8.95 24.12
CA SER A 170 -16.25 9.86 24.53
C SER A 170 -14.87 9.30 24.14
N GLU A 171 -14.71 7.98 24.17
CA GLU A 171 -13.51 7.27 23.75
C GLU A 171 -13.24 7.44 22.26
N SER A 172 -14.23 7.19 21.40
CA SER A 172 -14.13 7.40 19.96
C SER A 172 -13.76 8.83 19.59
N LYS A 173 -14.29 9.82 20.32
CA LYS A 173 -13.92 11.24 20.11
C LYS A 173 -12.46 11.53 20.46
N LEU A 174 -11.93 10.92 21.52
CA LEU A 174 -10.52 11.06 21.89
C LEU A 174 -9.63 10.40 20.85
N GLN A 175 -10.01 9.22 20.37
CA GLN A 175 -9.28 8.50 19.33
C GLN A 175 -9.23 9.29 18.02
N ILE A 176 -10.34 9.84 17.55
CA ILE A 176 -10.35 10.70 16.34
C ILE A 176 -9.44 11.91 16.50
N ARG A 177 -9.43 12.55 17.67
CA ARG A 177 -8.53 13.69 17.92
C ARG A 177 -7.05 13.29 17.89
N ALA A 178 -6.71 12.13 18.43
CA ALA A 178 -5.35 11.58 18.34
C ALA A 178 -4.97 11.34 16.88
N MET A 179 -5.83 10.67 16.13
CA MET A 179 -5.61 10.37 14.71
C MET A 179 -5.44 11.62 13.84
N LEU A 180 -6.22 12.68 14.08
CA LEU A 180 -6.06 13.96 13.40
C LEU A 180 -4.68 14.56 13.65
N ARG A 181 -4.17 14.47 14.90
CA ARG A 181 -2.79 14.88 15.19
C ARG A 181 -1.76 14.02 14.49
N GLU A 182 -1.91 12.69 14.54
CA GLU A 182 -1.00 11.76 13.87
C GLU A 182 -0.87 12.10 12.38
N VAL A 183 -1.97 12.35 11.70
CA VAL A 183 -2.00 12.71 10.27
C VAL A 183 -1.20 13.99 10.00
N THR A 184 -1.39 15.05 10.78
CA THR A 184 -0.65 16.30 10.63
C THR A 184 0.84 16.14 10.95
N GLU A 185 1.21 15.35 11.96
CA GLU A 185 2.62 15.10 12.28
C GLU A 185 3.31 14.25 11.17
N ILE A 186 2.61 13.28 10.58
CA ILE A 186 3.15 12.48 9.46
C ILE A 186 3.36 13.36 8.22
N GLU A 187 2.44 14.25 7.90
CA GLU A 187 2.58 15.23 6.82
C GLU A 187 3.80 16.13 7.05
N SER A 188 3.96 16.68 8.26
CA SER A 188 5.10 17.53 8.63
C SER A 188 6.46 16.81 8.47
N ILE A 189 6.50 15.49 8.64
CA ILE A 189 7.68 14.67 8.31
C ILE A 189 7.89 14.63 6.78
N GLY A 190 6.81 14.46 5.99
CA GLY A 190 6.84 14.50 4.55
C GLY A 190 7.42 15.81 4.02
N ASP A 191 6.94 16.94 4.51
CA ASP A 191 7.44 18.29 4.25
C ASP A 191 8.93 18.40 4.56
N SER A 192 9.36 17.87 5.70
CA SER A 192 10.76 17.86 6.10
C SER A 192 11.62 17.05 5.15
N CYS A 193 11.11 15.91 4.65
CA CYS A 193 11.77 15.10 3.62
C CYS A 193 11.96 15.88 2.31
N TYR A 194 10.91 16.56 1.85
CA TYR A 194 11.00 17.40 0.64
C TYR A 194 11.97 18.55 0.80
N ASN A 195 11.94 19.24 1.94
CA ASN A 195 12.89 20.32 2.25
C ASN A 195 14.34 19.83 2.30
N LEU A 196 14.58 18.62 2.80
CA LEU A 196 15.90 17.99 2.78
C LEU A 196 16.33 17.65 1.34
N ALA A 197 15.45 17.09 0.53
CA ALA A 197 15.71 16.83 -0.90
C ALA A 197 16.06 18.11 -1.66
N ARG A 198 15.35 19.21 -1.42
CA ARG A 198 15.67 20.53 -2.00
C ARG A 198 17.03 21.04 -1.55
N THR A 199 17.42 20.76 -0.32
CA THR A 199 18.74 21.16 0.20
C THR A 199 19.86 20.35 -0.45
N ILE A 200 19.67 19.05 -0.67
CA ILE A 200 20.59 18.20 -1.41
C ILE A 200 20.73 18.68 -2.87
N ASN A 201 19.61 19.01 -3.50
CA ASN A 201 19.61 19.54 -4.86
C ASN A 201 20.39 20.87 -4.97
N ARG A 202 20.18 21.79 -4.02
CA ARG A 202 20.94 23.05 -3.97
C ARG A 202 22.43 22.81 -3.75
N LYS A 203 22.81 21.91 -2.85
CA LYS A 203 24.20 21.52 -2.62
C LYS A 203 24.87 21.02 -3.92
N ARG A 204 24.16 20.15 -4.68
CA ARG A 204 24.64 19.63 -5.96
C ARG A 204 24.96 20.75 -6.98
N GLN A 205 24.17 21.81 -6.99
CA GLN A 205 24.36 22.95 -7.90
C GLN A 205 25.59 23.83 -7.54
N THR A 206 26.09 23.76 -6.31
CA THR A 206 27.19 24.62 -5.84
C THR A 206 28.60 24.10 -6.15
N ASN A 207 28.75 22.93 -6.78
CA ASN A 207 30.04 22.24 -7.03
C ASN A 207 30.90 22.05 -5.76
N GLN A 208 30.34 22.20 -4.58
CA GLN A 208 30.99 21.89 -3.31
C GLN A 208 30.54 20.54 -2.82
N ASP A 209 31.47 19.71 -2.42
CA ASP A 209 31.15 18.42 -1.86
C ASP A 209 31.42 18.37 -0.35
N PHE A 210 30.75 17.45 0.33
CA PHE A 210 31.01 17.17 1.74
C PHE A 210 32.34 16.41 1.86
N THR A 211 33.00 16.63 2.97
CA THR A 211 34.14 15.80 3.34
C THR A 211 33.69 14.40 3.73
N GLU A 212 34.56 13.41 3.66
CA GLU A 212 34.25 12.03 4.04
C GLU A 212 33.64 11.95 5.45
N LYS A 213 34.24 12.69 6.39
CA LYS A 213 33.75 12.79 7.78
C LYS A 213 32.33 13.39 7.87
N GLN A 214 32.00 14.36 7.03
CA GLN A 214 30.63 14.94 6.99
C GLN A 214 29.64 13.94 6.41
N TYR A 215 30.02 13.17 5.40
CA TYR A 215 29.20 12.08 4.89
C TYR A 215 28.93 11.02 5.96
N GLU A 216 29.95 10.58 6.73
CA GLU A 216 29.77 9.65 7.84
C GLU A 216 28.72 10.17 8.85
N HIS A 217 28.81 11.44 9.21
CA HIS A 217 27.87 12.06 10.14
C HIS A 217 26.45 12.14 9.58
N ILE A 218 26.30 12.49 8.30
CA ILE A 218 25.00 12.53 7.62
C ILE A 218 24.39 11.13 7.59
N HIS A 219 25.16 10.12 7.20
CA HIS A 219 24.70 8.74 7.14
C HIS A 219 24.23 8.23 8.50
N PHE A 220 25.00 8.51 9.54
CA PHE A 220 24.63 8.08 10.89
C PHE A 220 23.34 8.75 11.36
N MET A 221 23.17 10.06 11.12
CA MET A 221 21.94 10.78 11.44
C MET A 221 20.75 10.25 10.65
N MET A 222 20.93 9.99 9.35
CA MET A 222 19.86 9.42 8.51
C MET A 222 19.45 8.02 8.98
N LYS A 223 20.42 7.19 9.39
CA LYS A 223 20.09 5.89 9.96
C LYS A 223 19.25 6.02 11.23
N LEU A 224 19.63 6.87 12.17
CA LEU A 224 18.85 7.12 13.39
C LEU A 224 17.44 7.62 13.07
N THR A 225 17.31 8.45 12.05
CA THR A 225 16.01 8.96 11.60
C THR A 225 15.17 7.83 11.00
N ASP A 226 15.75 6.95 10.17
CA ASP A 226 15.02 5.81 9.61
C ASP A 226 14.56 4.83 10.69
N ASP A 227 15.41 4.55 11.68
CA ASP A 227 15.07 3.72 12.85
C ASP A 227 13.89 4.34 13.65
N ALA A 228 13.86 5.69 13.76
CA ALA A 228 12.74 6.38 14.39
C ALA A 228 11.44 6.34 13.56
N LEU A 229 11.52 6.46 12.23
CA LEU A 229 10.38 6.32 11.33
C LEU A 229 9.85 4.88 11.32
N GLU A 230 10.72 3.87 11.38
CA GLU A 230 10.30 2.48 11.56
C GLU A 230 9.54 2.28 12.86
N GLN A 231 10.05 2.85 13.96
CA GLN A 231 9.37 2.78 15.24
C GLN A 231 8.02 3.52 15.23
N MET A 232 7.92 4.65 14.55
CA MET A 232 6.65 5.37 14.35
C MET A 232 5.61 4.46 13.68
N ILE A 233 5.98 3.73 12.62
CA ILE A 233 5.07 2.81 11.92
C ILE A 233 4.55 1.73 12.88
N VAL A 234 5.44 1.13 13.70
CA VAL A 234 5.04 0.13 14.70
C VAL A 234 4.02 0.69 15.70
N VAL A 235 4.23 1.91 16.18
CA VAL A 235 3.29 2.55 17.14
C VAL A 235 1.94 2.89 16.49
N VAL A 236 1.95 3.34 15.23
CA VAL A 236 0.72 3.64 14.48
C VAL A 236 -0.05 2.37 14.13
N GLU A 237 0.63 1.25 13.88
CA GLU A 237 0.00 -0.04 13.57
C GLU A 237 -0.66 -0.65 14.81
N HIS A 238 -0.03 -0.51 15.98
CA HIS A 238 -0.43 -1.14 17.23
C HIS A 238 -0.64 -0.13 18.37
N PRO A 239 -1.61 0.80 18.26
CA PRO A 239 -1.83 1.82 19.28
C PRO A 239 -2.16 1.24 20.66
N GLU A 240 -2.69 0.00 20.74
CA GLU A 240 -2.96 -0.71 21.97
C GLU A 240 -1.67 -1.14 22.74
N HIS A 241 -0.55 -1.27 22.06
CA HIS A 241 0.76 -1.60 22.64
C HIS A 241 1.65 -0.37 22.85
N ALA A 242 1.15 0.85 22.55
CA ALA A 242 1.92 2.08 22.57
C ALA A 242 2.72 2.30 23.89
N GLY A 243 2.20 1.83 25.03
CA GLY A 243 2.87 1.98 26.31
C GLY A 243 4.26 1.31 26.42
N ALA A 244 4.47 0.17 25.75
CA ALA A 244 5.78 -0.51 25.71
C ALA A 244 6.71 0.13 24.65
N ASP A 245 6.13 0.59 23.54
CA ASP A 245 6.87 1.13 22.40
C ASP A 245 7.28 2.59 22.57
N VAL A 246 6.59 3.35 23.44
CA VAL A 246 6.92 4.74 23.77
C VAL A 246 8.34 4.88 24.33
N ASN A 247 8.80 3.97 25.18
CA ASN A 247 10.15 4.01 25.72
C ASN A 247 11.21 3.89 24.62
N LYS A 248 10.98 3.07 23.61
CA LYS A 248 11.89 2.94 22.47
C LYS A 248 11.90 4.21 21.64
N SER A 249 10.73 4.83 21.42
CA SER A 249 10.58 6.12 20.73
C SER A 249 11.36 7.23 21.46
N PHE A 250 11.23 7.34 22.79
CA PHE A 250 11.99 8.30 23.59
C PHE A 250 13.50 8.06 23.55
N ASN A 251 13.96 6.81 23.54
CA ASN A 251 15.38 6.49 23.43
C ASN A 251 15.93 6.95 22.08
N LEU A 252 15.24 6.67 20.98
CA LEU A 252 15.62 7.12 19.64
C LEU A 252 15.64 8.65 19.53
N GLU A 253 14.62 9.34 20.07
CA GLU A 253 14.59 10.80 20.11
C GLU A 253 15.79 11.37 20.88
N ASN A 254 16.09 10.83 22.05
CA ASN A 254 17.24 11.24 22.85
C ASN A 254 18.56 11.01 22.11
N GLU A 255 18.71 9.89 21.41
CA GLU A 255 19.89 9.58 20.62
C GLU A 255 20.08 10.58 19.48
N ILE A 256 19.02 10.86 18.71
CA ILE A 256 19.01 11.88 17.66
C ILE A 256 19.40 13.25 18.23
N ASN A 257 18.77 13.67 19.34
CA ASN A 257 19.00 14.96 19.96
C ASN A 257 20.44 15.08 20.49
N ASN A 258 20.98 14.04 21.11
CA ASN A 258 22.36 14.01 21.62
C ASN A 258 23.36 14.09 20.46
N TYR A 259 23.16 13.30 19.41
CA TYR A 259 24.03 13.32 18.26
C TYR A 259 23.99 14.68 17.52
N ARG A 260 22.81 15.24 17.32
CA ARG A 260 22.66 16.60 16.77
C ARG A 260 23.43 17.64 17.57
N ASN A 261 23.34 17.58 18.91
CA ASN A 261 24.04 18.53 19.80
C ASN A 261 25.56 18.32 19.74
N GLN A 262 26.03 17.07 19.66
CA GLN A 262 27.44 16.75 19.45
C GLN A 262 27.98 17.38 18.16
N LEU A 263 27.25 17.24 17.04
CA LEU A 263 27.65 17.82 15.77
C LEU A 263 27.68 19.35 15.79
N LYS A 264 26.70 19.99 16.47
CA LYS A 264 26.71 21.45 16.66
C LYS A 264 27.92 21.98 17.45
N ASN A 265 28.42 21.20 18.39
CA ASN A 265 29.59 21.60 19.22
C ASN A 265 30.91 21.31 18.53
N GLN A 266 30.93 20.54 17.44
CA GLN A 266 32.16 20.25 16.66
C GLN A 266 32.39 21.22 15.50
N ASN A 267 31.38 22.03 15.14
CA ASN A 267 31.45 23.09 14.15
C ASN A 267 31.69 24.44 14.84
#